data_3f7339e7b3bb4c72b57dccac38b7920e
#
_entry.id   3f7339e7b3bb4c72b57dccac38b7920e
#
_cell.length_a   1.000
_cell.length_b   1.000
_cell.length_c   1.000
_cell.angle_alpha   90.00
_cell.angle_beta   90.00
_cell.angle_gamma   90.00
#
_symmetry.space_group_name_H-M   'P 1'
#
loop_
_entity.id
_entity.type
_entity.pdbx_description
1 polymer ?
#
loop_
_entity_poly.entity_id
_entity_poly.type
_entity_poly.pdbx_seq_one_letter_code
_entity_poly.pdbx_strand_id
1 'polypeptide(L)'
;MTNTRRPEGVDLAARSRARRRALQALYAWQLSGSAIGGVIDQFRHEQDMEVADVEYFEDLVRGVERHCAELDAGLAPFLGREVGQVDPIERAALRLGAYELKYRIDVPYRVVINEAIETTKRFGADHGHTYVNGVLDKLAGEWRKAEYRGR
;
A
#
# COMPACT_ATOMS: atom_id res chain seq x y z
N MET A 1 -16.65 7.51 -25.16
CA MET A 1 -15.44 6.82 -24.69
C MET A 1 -15.29 6.99 -23.20
N THR A 2 -15.04 5.93 -22.56
CA THR A 2 -14.93 5.96 -21.12
C THR A 2 -13.63 6.59 -20.67
N ASN A 3 -13.66 7.22 -19.50
CA ASN A 3 -12.49 7.81 -18.89
C ASN A 3 -11.84 6.87 -17.89
N THR A 4 -12.35 5.68 -17.78
CA THR A 4 -11.82 4.75 -16.79
C THR A 4 -10.65 3.94 -17.31
N ARG A 5 -10.29 4.13 -18.57
CA ARG A 5 -9.15 3.40 -19.08
C ARG A 5 -7.88 3.81 -18.33
N ARG A 6 -7.00 2.84 -18.23
CA ARG A 6 -5.74 3.07 -17.56
C ARG A 6 -4.86 4.01 -18.38
N PRO A 7 -3.90 4.65 -17.73
CA PRO A 7 -2.91 5.44 -18.46
C PRO A 7 -2.15 4.55 -19.44
N GLU A 8 -1.70 5.18 -20.50
CA GLU A 8 -0.96 4.48 -21.52
C GLU A 8 0.29 3.84 -20.92
N GLY A 9 0.55 2.58 -21.26
CA GLY A 9 1.73 1.87 -20.79
C GLY A 9 1.61 1.24 -19.42
N VAL A 10 0.48 1.43 -18.73
CA VAL A 10 0.31 0.83 -17.42
C VAL A 10 -0.27 -0.57 -17.54
N ASP A 11 0.39 -1.53 -16.91
CA ASP A 11 -0.08 -2.89 -16.78
C ASP A 11 -0.67 -3.07 -15.39
N LEU A 12 -1.98 -3.12 -15.30
CA LEU A 12 -2.66 -3.18 -14.00
C LEU A 12 -2.35 -4.46 -13.24
N ALA A 13 -2.21 -5.58 -13.96
CA ALA A 13 -1.87 -6.83 -13.31
C ALA A 13 -0.46 -6.79 -12.75
N ALA A 14 0.48 -6.18 -13.50
CA ALA A 14 1.85 -6.03 -13.02
C ALA A 14 1.91 -5.13 -11.79
N ARG A 15 1.08 -4.09 -11.74
CA ARG A 15 1.00 -3.23 -10.55
C ARG A 15 0.45 -3.98 -9.35
N SER A 16 -0.55 -4.84 -9.55
CA SER A 16 -1.07 -5.65 -8.45
C SER A 16 0.01 -6.56 -7.89
N ARG A 17 0.81 -7.15 -8.76
CA ARG A 17 1.93 -7.98 -8.31
C ARG A 17 2.97 -7.16 -7.56
N ALA A 18 3.24 -5.95 -8.03
CA ALA A 18 4.17 -5.04 -7.36
C ALA A 18 3.70 -4.73 -5.95
N ARG A 19 2.40 -4.52 -5.76
CA ARG A 19 1.85 -4.25 -4.43
C ARG A 19 2.02 -5.44 -3.49
N ARG A 20 1.81 -6.65 -4.00
CA ARG A 20 2.00 -7.85 -3.18
C ARG A 20 3.45 -8.01 -2.75
N ARG A 21 4.38 -7.77 -3.66
CA ARG A 21 5.81 -7.84 -3.32
C ARG A 21 6.19 -6.71 -2.36
N ALA A 22 5.64 -5.51 -2.57
CA ALA A 22 5.92 -4.38 -1.70
C ALA A 22 5.44 -4.65 -0.28
N LEU A 23 4.27 -5.27 -0.13
CA LEU A 23 3.78 -5.60 1.21
C LEU A 23 4.75 -6.56 1.91
N GLN A 24 5.20 -7.57 1.20
CA GLN A 24 6.14 -8.54 1.78
C GLN A 24 7.46 -7.87 2.16
N ALA A 25 7.96 -6.98 1.30
CA ALA A 25 9.19 -6.26 1.59
C ALA A 25 9.04 -5.35 2.80
N LEU A 26 7.92 -4.65 2.89
CA LEU A 26 7.67 -3.76 4.04
C LEU A 26 7.46 -4.55 5.33
N TYR A 27 6.81 -5.69 5.23
CA TYR A 27 6.67 -6.57 6.38
C TYR A 27 8.05 -6.97 6.90
N ALA A 28 8.94 -7.41 5.99
CA ALA A 28 10.30 -7.80 6.38
C ALA A 28 11.05 -6.62 6.99
N TRP A 29 10.92 -5.45 6.37
CA TRP A 29 11.58 -4.24 6.87
C TRP A 29 11.10 -3.87 8.27
N GLN A 30 9.79 -3.92 8.50
CA GLN A 30 9.22 -3.60 9.81
C GLN A 30 9.75 -4.50 10.92
N LEU A 31 9.97 -5.78 10.61
CA LEU A 31 10.40 -6.73 11.62
C LEU A 31 11.92 -6.76 11.80
N SER A 32 12.67 -6.55 10.74
CA SER A 32 14.12 -6.69 10.81
C SER A 32 14.84 -5.41 11.20
N GLY A 33 14.25 -4.27 10.87
CA GLY A 33 14.93 -2.99 11.05
C GLY A 33 16.09 -2.78 10.06
N SER A 34 16.20 -3.64 9.04
CA SER A 34 17.26 -3.52 8.05
C SER A 34 17.08 -2.28 7.19
N ALA A 35 18.17 -1.82 6.58
CA ALA A 35 18.11 -0.70 5.65
C ALA A 35 17.23 -1.06 4.47
N ILE A 36 16.39 -0.11 4.04
CA ILE A 36 15.37 -0.40 3.01
C ILE A 36 16.02 -0.80 1.69
N GLY A 37 17.17 -0.21 1.35
CA GLY A 37 17.85 -0.55 0.11
C GLY A 37 18.27 -2.01 0.05
N GLY A 38 18.69 -2.56 1.18
CA GLY A 38 19.05 -3.98 1.25
C GLY A 38 17.84 -4.88 1.09
N VAL A 39 16.69 -4.47 1.66
CA VAL A 39 15.46 -5.24 1.53
C VAL A 39 15.01 -5.25 0.06
N ILE A 40 15.05 -4.11 -0.59
CA ILE A 40 14.68 -4.01 -2.00
C ILE A 40 15.59 -4.91 -2.85
N ASP A 41 16.88 -4.85 -2.58
CA ASP A 41 17.86 -5.62 -3.34
C ASP A 41 17.59 -7.11 -3.19
N GLN A 42 17.34 -7.54 -1.97
CA GLN A 42 17.01 -8.93 -1.69
C GLN A 42 15.79 -9.38 -2.48
N PHE A 43 14.72 -8.57 -2.46
CA PHE A 43 13.51 -8.93 -3.18
C PHE A 43 13.70 -8.99 -4.68
N ARG A 44 14.54 -8.10 -5.22
CA ARG A 44 14.82 -8.11 -6.66
C ARG A 44 15.55 -9.36 -7.11
N HIS A 45 16.34 -9.97 -6.21
CA HIS A 45 17.14 -11.15 -6.56
C HIS A 45 16.49 -12.46 -6.13
N GLU A 46 15.69 -12.45 -5.07
CA GLU A 46 15.15 -13.69 -4.49
C GLU A 46 13.69 -13.93 -4.82
N GLN A 47 12.96 -12.88 -5.17
CA GLN A 47 11.55 -13.01 -5.52
C GLN A 47 11.40 -12.86 -7.03
N ASP A 48 10.41 -13.55 -7.56
CA ASP A 48 10.14 -13.45 -9.00
C ASP A 48 9.50 -12.10 -9.30
N MET A 49 10.29 -11.21 -9.90
CA MET A 49 9.84 -9.87 -10.24
C MET A 49 9.60 -9.70 -11.74
N GLU A 50 9.75 -10.77 -12.52
CA GLU A 50 9.63 -10.66 -13.97
C GLU A 50 8.29 -10.13 -14.43
N VAL A 51 7.23 -10.53 -13.74
CA VAL A 51 5.87 -10.16 -14.13
C VAL A 51 5.31 -9.02 -13.30
N ALA A 52 6.13 -8.43 -12.45
CA ALA A 52 5.73 -7.31 -11.62
C ALA A 52 6.26 -6.01 -12.20
N ASP A 53 5.59 -4.91 -11.85
CA ASP A 53 6.05 -3.57 -12.20
C ASP A 53 7.14 -3.17 -11.20
N VAL A 54 8.39 -3.36 -11.58
CA VAL A 54 9.53 -3.16 -10.67
C VAL A 54 9.64 -1.71 -10.24
N GLU A 55 9.43 -0.78 -11.16
CA GLU A 55 9.50 0.65 -10.82
C GLU A 55 8.44 1.02 -9.79
N TYR A 56 7.24 0.49 -9.97
CA TYR A 56 6.16 0.75 -9.02
C TYR A 56 6.47 0.13 -7.67
N PHE A 57 6.99 -1.09 -7.68
CA PHE A 57 7.42 -1.77 -6.45
C PHE A 57 8.42 -0.91 -5.67
N GLU A 58 9.46 -0.41 -6.35
CA GLU A 58 10.47 0.40 -5.66
C GLU A 58 9.90 1.72 -5.16
N ASP A 59 9.03 2.34 -5.95
CA ASP A 59 8.38 3.58 -5.52
C ASP A 59 7.59 3.36 -4.24
N LEU A 60 6.82 2.30 -4.19
CA LEU A 60 6.01 2.00 -3.01
C LEU A 60 6.87 1.76 -1.78
N VAL A 61 7.89 0.93 -1.91
CA VAL A 61 8.71 0.55 -0.75
C VAL A 61 9.55 1.73 -0.27
N ARG A 62 10.21 2.44 -1.18
CA ARG A 62 11.00 3.59 -0.80
C ARG A 62 10.13 4.74 -0.31
N GLY A 63 8.96 4.91 -0.93
CA GLY A 63 8.04 5.98 -0.54
C GLY A 63 7.50 5.77 0.86
N VAL A 64 7.12 4.55 1.20
CA VAL A 64 6.64 4.26 2.55
C VAL A 64 7.75 4.50 3.57
N GLU A 65 8.94 4.04 3.28
CA GLU A 65 10.05 4.23 4.22
C GLU A 65 10.34 5.72 4.41
N ARG A 66 10.40 6.46 3.31
CA ARG A 66 10.74 7.90 3.36
C ARG A 66 9.68 8.70 4.12
N HIS A 67 8.42 8.37 3.92
CA HIS A 67 7.31 9.14 4.48
C HIS A 67 6.62 8.45 5.65
N CYS A 68 7.28 7.48 6.27
CA CYS A 68 6.65 6.62 7.26
C CYS A 68 6.01 7.40 8.40
N ALA A 69 6.73 8.39 8.94
CA ALA A 69 6.20 9.16 10.07
C ALA A 69 4.95 9.95 9.66
N GLU A 70 4.97 10.52 8.47
CA GLU A 70 3.83 11.27 7.96
C GLU A 70 2.63 10.37 7.73
N LEU A 71 2.87 9.20 7.13
CA LEU A 71 1.80 8.25 6.86
C LEU A 71 1.20 7.74 8.16
N ASP A 72 2.03 7.41 9.13
CA ASP A 72 1.55 6.94 10.42
C ASP A 72 0.74 8.03 11.12
N ALA A 73 1.17 9.29 11.04
CA ALA A 73 0.41 10.38 11.64
C ALA A 73 -0.97 10.53 11.02
N GLY A 74 -1.06 10.35 9.70
CA GLY A 74 -2.35 10.41 9.01
C GLY A 74 -3.27 9.26 9.38
N LEU A 75 -2.69 8.08 9.58
CA LEU A 75 -3.46 6.88 9.94
C LEU A 75 -3.91 6.91 11.40
N ALA A 76 -3.14 7.53 12.27
CA ALA A 76 -3.32 7.43 13.71
C ALA A 76 -4.75 7.70 14.20
N PRO A 77 -5.45 8.75 13.70
CA PRO A 77 -6.81 9.01 14.20
C PRO A 77 -7.79 7.87 13.95
N PHE A 78 -7.49 6.99 12.99
CA PHE A 78 -8.42 5.96 12.55
C PHE A 78 -8.04 4.56 13.00
N LEU A 79 -6.87 4.40 13.64
CA LEU A 79 -6.38 3.07 13.98
C LEU A 79 -7.06 2.46 15.20
N GLY A 80 -7.44 3.28 16.16
CA GLY A 80 -8.01 2.79 17.42
C GLY A 80 -6.98 2.18 18.34
N ARG A 81 -5.70 2.22 18.00
CA ARG A 81 -4.60 1.70 18.78
C ARG A 81 -3.32 2.33 18.29
N GLU A 82 -2.23 2.15 19.05
CA GLU A 82 -0.91 2.62 18.61
C GLU A 82 -0.49 1.88 17.36
N VAL A 83 0.22 2.59 16.46
CA VAL A 83 0.63 1.96 15.20
C VAL A 83 1.51 0.73 15.45
N GLY A 84 2.31 0.77 16.50
CA GLY A 84 3.17 -0.38 16.84
C GLY A 84 2.40 -1.60 17.31
N GLN A 85 1.13 -1.43 17.69
CA GLN A 85 0.28 -2.52 18.16
C GLN A 85 -0.61 -3.09 17.04
N VAL A 86 -0.55 -2.50 15.86
CA VAL A 86 -1.29 -3.02 14.71
C VAL A 86 -0.54 -4.25 14.19
N ASP A 87 -1.30 -5.28 13.83
CA ASP A 87 -0.72 -6.48 13.22
C ASP A 87 0.25 -6.10 12.10
N PRO A 88 1.45 -6.70 12.04
CA PRO A 88 2.45 -6.26 11.07
C PRO A 88 2.04 -6.35 9.60
N ILE A 89 1.22 -7.33 9.22
CA ILE A 89 0.73 -7.43 7.85
C ILE A 89 -0.25 -6.28 7.58
N GLU A 90 -1.20 -6.08 8.51
CA GLU A 90 -2.16 -4.98 8.38
C GLU A 90 -1.46 -3.64 8.38
N ARG A 91 -0.44 -3.49 9.21
CA ARG A 91 0.34 -2.25 9.28
C ARG A 91 1.03 -1.97 7.95
N ALA A 92 1.62 -3.00 7.33
CA ALA A 92 2.25 -2.83 6.03
C ALA A 92 1.22 -2.44 4.97
N ALA A 93 0.05 -3.09 4.98
CA ALA A 93 -1.01 -2.79 4.03
C ALA A 93 -1.53 -1.37 4.22
N LEU A 94 -1.69 -0.93 5.47
CA LEU A 94 -2.15 0.42 5.76
C LEU A 94 -1.16 1.46 5.31
N ARG A 95 0.13 1.23 5.55
CA ARG A 95 1.17 2.16 5.12
C ARG A 95 1.24 2.25 3.59
N LEU A 96 1.13 1.10 2.91
CA LEU A 96 1.08 1.10 1.45
C LEU A 96 -0.11 1.88 0.93
N GLY A 97 -1.30 1.59 1.47
CA GLY A 97 -2.51 2.28 1.03
C GLY A 97 -2.43 3.78 1.29
N ALA A 98 -1.93 4.16 2.46
CA ALA A 98 -1.78 5.59 2.78
C ALA A 98 -0.81 6.26 1.81
N TYR A 99 0.30 5.59 1.47
CA TYR A 99 1.23 6.15 0.51
C TYR A 99 0.56 6.37 -0.84
N GLU A 100 -0.15 5.37 -1.34
CA GLU A 100 -0.82 5.52 -2.63
C GLU A 100 -1.89 6.61 -2.59
N LEU A 101 -2.64 6.71 -1.50
CA LEU A 101 -3.64 7.76 -1.39
C LEU A 101 -3.02 9.14 -1.46
N LYS A 102 -1.87 9.34 -0.85
CA LYS A 102 -1.25 10.65 -0.78
C LYS A 102 -0.38 10.98 -1.98
N TYR A 103 0.37 10.03 -2.47
CA TYR A 103 1.43 10.29 -3.44
C TYR A 103 1.20 9.68 -4.81
N ARG A 104 0.22 8.82 -4.96
CA ARG A 104 -0.11 8.23 -6.27
C ARG A 104 -1.54 8.60 -6.63
N ILE A 105 -1.74 9.89 -6.83
CA ILE A 105 -3.08 10.39 -7.12
C ILE A 105 -3.59 9.94 -8.48
N ASP A 106 -2.72 9.40 -9.33
CA ASP A 106 -3.13 8.77 -10.60
C ASP A 106 -3.92 7.49 -10.37
N VAL A 107 -3.84 6.91 -9.15
CA VAL A 107 -4.59 5.69 -8.82
C VAL A 107 -5.87 6.09 -8.10
N PRO A 108 -7.06 5.71 -8.62
CA PRO A 108 -8.32 6.05 -7.93
C PRO A 108 -8.34 5.47 -6.51
N TYR A 109 -8.95 6.21 -5.57
CA TYR A 109 -8.92 5.78 -4.18
C TYR A 109 -9.59 4.42 -3.98
N ARG A 110 -10.61 4.11 -4.76
CA ARG A 110 -11.28 2.80 -4.63
C ARG A 110 -10.36 1.67 -5.05
N VAL A 111 -9.52 1.91 -6.06
CA VAL A 111 -8.52 0.93 -6.48
C VAL A 111 -7.51 0.71 -5.37
N VAL A 112 -7.04 1.81 -4.75
CA VAL A 112 -6.11 1.71 -3.63
C VAL A 112 -6.68 0.83 -2.53
N ILE A 113 -7.93 1.08 -2.13
CA ILE A 113 -8.54 0.32 -1.04
C ILE A 113 -8.76 -1.13 -1.44
N ASN A 114 -9.29 -1.38 -2.64
CA ASN A 114 -9.51 -2.76 -3.09
C ASN A 114 -8.22 -3.56 -3.16
N GLU A 115 -7.13 -2.95 -3.63
CA GLU A 115 -5.85 -3.64 -3.70
C GLU A 115 -5.31 -3.93 -2.31
N ALA A 116 -5.48 -3.01 -1.37
CA ALA A 116 -5.07 -3.24 0.01
C ALA A 116 -5.85 -4.38 0.63
N ILE A 117 -7.16 -4.44 0.35
CA ILE A 117 -8.01 -5.54 0.85
C ILE A 117 -7.51 -6.88 0.30
N GLU A 118 -7.31 -6.96 -1.02
CA GLU A 118 -6.91 -8.21 -1.65
C GLU A 118 -5.54 -8.67 -1.15
N THR A 119 -4.62 -7.73 -0.98
CA THR A 119 -3.29 -8.06 -0.49
C THR A 119 -3.35 -8.56 0.95
N THR A 120 -4.17 -7.90 1.78
CA THR A 120 -4.32 -8.32 3.17
C THR A 120 -4.97 -9.71 3.27
N LYS A 121 -5.96 -9.98 2.43
CA LYS A 121 -6.59 -11.30 2.40
C LYS A 121 -5.57 -12.39 2.09
N ARG A 122 -4.62 -12.07 1.21
CA ARG A 122 -3.64 -13.06 0.76
C ARG A 122 -2.62 -13.40 1.83
N PHE A 123 -2.20 -12.40 2.63
CA PHE A 123 -1.09 -12.58 3.55
C PHE A 123 -1.45 -12.44 5.02
N GLY A 124 -2.60 -11.87 5.34
CA GLY A 124 -2.95 -11.55 6.71
C GLY A 124 -3.88 -12.57 7.34
N ALA A 125 -4.22 -12.30 8.59
CA ALA A 125 -5.14 -13.14 9.35
C ALA A 125 -6.57 -12.89 8.89
N ASP A 126 -7.47 -13.79 9.27
CA ASP A 126 -8.90 -13.64 8.99
C ASP A 126 -9.38 -12.31 9.55
N HIS A 127 -10.22 -11.63 8.78
CA HIS A 127 -10.84 -10.35 9.16
C HIS A 127 -9.87 -9.16 9.19
N GLY A 128 -8.56 -9.37 8.95
CA GLY A 128 -7.63 -8.24 8.89
C GLY A 128 -8.00 -7.26 7.79
N HIS A 129 -8.50 -7.78 6.68
CA HIS A 129 -8.88 -6.94 5.55
C HIS A 129 -10.07 -6.01 5.88
N THR A 130 -10.94 -6.43 6.79
CA THR A 130 -12.06 -5.58 7.23
C THR A 130 -11.54 -4.35 7.97
N TYR A 131 -10.57 -4.57 8.85
CA TYR A 131 -9.93 -3.47 9.57
C TYR A 131 -9.21 -2.52 8.62
N VAL A 132 -8.44 -3.07 7.68
CA VAL A 132 -7.71 -2.28 6.69
C VAL A 132 -8.68 -1.45 5.85
N ASN A 133 -9.77 -2.07 5.40
CA ASN A 133 -10.79 -1.36 4.62
C ASN A 133 -11.35 -0.18 5.39
N GLY A 134 -11.74 -0.40 6.66
CA GLY A 134 -12.35 0.66 7.45
C GLY A 134 -11.41 1.83 7.68
N VAL A 135 -10.15 1.55 7.98
CA VAL A 135 -9.17 2.61 8.24
C VAL A 135 -8.89 3.40 6.95
N LEU A 136 -8.63 2.70 5.85
CA LEU A 136 -8.30 3.38 4.60
C LEU A 136 -9.46 4.16 4.02
N ASP A 137 -10.69 3.67 4.22
CA ASP A 137 -11.86 4.40 3.75
C ASP A 137 -11.96 5.75 4.45
N LYS A 138 -11.75 5.77 5.76
CA LYS A 138 -11.80 7.03 6.51
C LYS A 138 -10.66 7.95 6.12
N LEU A 139 -9.48 7.40 5.92
CA LEU A 139 -8.34 8.21 5.48
C LEU A 139 -8.59 8.79 4.09
N ALA A 140 -9.19 8.02 3.19
CA ALA A 140 -9.51 8.51 1.85
C ALA A 140 -10.49 9.68 1.92
N GLY A 141 -11.44 9.63 2.86
CA GLY A 141 -12.36 10.74 3.08
C GLY A 141 -11.65 12.03 3.44
N GLU A 142 -10.49 11.93 4.09
CA GLU A 142 -9.68 13.09 4.45
C GLU A 142 -8.71 13.50 3.33
N TRP A 143 -8.03 12.53 2.75
CA TRP A 143 -6.94 12.83 1.81
C TRP A 143 -7.37 12.91 0.35
N ARG A 144 -8.52 12.38 0.02
CA ARG A 144 -9.07 12.40 -1.33
C ARG A 144 -10.48 13.02 -1.31
N LYS A 145 -10.62 14.15 -0.60
CA LYS A 145 -11.94 14.74 -0.35
C LYS A 145 -12.77 14.96 -1.59
N ALA A 146 -12.15 15.53 -2.62
CA ALA A 146 -12.88 15.85 -3.85
C ALA A 146 -13.35 14.57 -4.54
N GLU A 147 -12.47 13.60 -4.65
CA GLU A 147 -12.78 12.34 -5.32
C GLU A 147 -13.81 11.55 -4.50
N TYR A 148 -13.63 11.52 -3.19
CA TYR A 148 -14.51 10.78 -2.28
C TYR A 148 -15.94 11.32 -2.34
N ARG A 149 -16.08 12.64 -2.33
CA ARG A 149 -17.39 13.27 -2.38
C ARG A 149 -18.04 13.23 -3.76
N GLY A 150 -17.24 13.12 -4.80
CA GLY A 150 -17.72 13.12 -6.16
C GLY A 150 -18.36 11.81 -6.63
N ARG A 151 -18.28 10.76 -5.81
CA ARG A 151 -18.81 9.46 -6.25
C ARG A 151 -20.33 9.36 -6.20
#